data_2d0cc12821f423fcc08021fcd0ed0450
#
_entry.id   2d0cc12821f423fcc08021fcd0ed0450
#
_cell.length_a   1.000
_cell.length_b   1.000
_cell.length_c   1.000
_cell.angle_alpha   90.00
_cell.angle_beta   90.00
_cell.angle_gamma   90.00
#
_symmetry.space_group_name_H-M   'P 1'
#
loop_
_entity.id
_entity.type
_entity.pdbx_description
1 polymer ?
#
loop_
_entity_poly.entity_id
_entity_poly.type
_entity_poly.pdbx_seq_one_letter_code
_entity_poly.pdbx_strand_id
1 'polypeptide(L)'
;MGQQNEDRINCLPAIQPVSNKDLKRTASGYGLRIDPIYKTRKFHEGMDFAADIGTPVYVTGNGTVVETGWKQGYGKTIVINHGYGYKTRYAHLSHISVRNGQKVIRGEEIGLVGNTGKSTGPHLHYEVIYKGKHDNPINYYFFDLSPADYDRMIQIAENQGRVMD
;
A
#
# COMPACT_ATOMS: atom_id res chain seq x y z
N MET A 1 19.46 -22.47 6.92
CA MET A 1 19.45 -21.73 5.64
C MET A 1 18.07 -21.70 5.02
N GLY A 2 17.41 -22.83 4.80
CA GLY A 2 16.08 -22.87 4.20
C GLY A 2 15.02 -22.13 5.00
N GLN A 3 15.01 -22.26 6.31
CA GLN A 3 14.01 -21.62 7.17
C GLN A 3 14.16 -20.10 7.18
N GLN A 4 15.38 -19.57 7.17
CA GLN A 4 15.60 -18.12 7.12
C GLN A 4 15.13 -17.52 5.79
N ASN A 5 15.36 -18.24 4.67
CA ASN A 5 14.89 -17.80 3.36
C ASN A 5 13.38 -17.82 3.26
N GLU A 6 12.72 -18.85 3.81
CA GLU A 6 11.26 -18.93 3.84
C GLU A 6 10.66 -17.81 4.69
N ASP A 7 11.25 -17.54 5.86
CA ASP A 7 10.79 -16.46 6.73
C ASP A 7 10.92 -15.10 6.01
N ARG A 8 12.06 -14.85 5.37
CA ARG A 8 12.28 -13.62 4.62
C ARG A 8 11.27 -13.46 3.48
N ILE A 9 11.02 -14.53 2.71
CA ILE A 9 10.05 -14.50 1.62
C ILE A 9 8.65 -14.19 2.15
N ASN A 10 8.26 -14.80 3.27
CA ASN A 10 6.94 -14.58 3.86
C ASN A 10 6.78 -13.17 4.42
N CYS A 11 7.87 -12.48 4.73
CA CYS A 11 7.86 -11.10 5.21
C CYS A 11 7.92 -10.06 4.09
N LEU A 12 8.23 -10.43 2.85
CA LEU A 12 8.23 -9.48 1.74
C LEU A 12 6.81 -8.98 1.45
N PRO A 13 6.65 -7.69 1.14
CA PRO A 13 5.33 -7.12 0.81
C PRO A 13 4.92 -7.50 -0.62
N ALA A 14 4.63 -8.77 -0.84
CA ALA A 14 4.59 -9.41 -2.15
C ALA A 14 3.21 -9.55 -2.77
N ILE A 15 2.15 -9.07 -2.09
CA ILE A 15 0.78 -9.03 -2.60
C ILE A 15 0.23 -7.62 -2.53
N GLN A 16 -0.85 -7.35 -3.28
CA GLN A 16 -1.54 -6.07 -3.19
C GLN A 16 -2.32 -5.96 -1.88
N PRO A 17 -2.44 -4.75 -1.32
CA PRO A 17 -3.13 -4.54 -0.04
C PRO A 17 -4.65 -4.58 -0.13
N VAL A 18 -5.22 -4.60 -1.33
CA VAL A 18 -6.65 -4.74 -1.60
C VAL A 18 -6.87 -5.76 -2.69
N SER A 19 -8.06 -6.37 -2.73
CA SER A 19 -8.45 -7.23 -3.84
C SER A 19 -8.53 -6.38 -5.13
N ASN A 20 -7.81 -6.78 -6.19
CA ASN A 20 -7.67 -5.97 -7.40
C ASN A 20 -7.38 -6.86 -8.63
N LYS A 21 -8.16 -7.94 -8.80
CA LYS A 21 -7.92 -8.95 -9.83
C LYS A 21 -7.92 -8.40 -11.25
N ASP A 22 -8.81 -7.45 -11.53
CA ASP A 22 -8.93 -6.82 -12.85
C ASP A 22 -8.11 -5.52 -12.96
N LEU A 23 -7.36 -5.17 -11.94
CA LEU A 23 -6.51 -3.97 -11.83
C LEU A 23 -7.28 -2.64 -11.88
N LYS A 24 -8.61 -2.67 -11.83
CA LYS A 24 -9.47 -1.47 -11.92
C LYS A 24 -9.31 -0.53 -10.73
N ARG A 25 -8.89 -1.04 -9.58
CA ARG A 25 -8.67 -0.21 -8.39
C ARG A 25 -7.34 0.54 -8.42
N THR A 26 -6.46 0.22 -9.36
CA THR A 26 -5.19 0.94 -9.52
C THR A 26 -5.47 2.38 -9.96
N ALA A 27 -5.14 3.35 -9.11
CA ALA A 27 -5.44 4.76 -9.36
C ALA A 27 -4.20 5.58 -9.66
N SER A 28 -3.18 5.55 -8.80
CA SER A 28 -1.96 6.33 -8.97
C SER A 28 -0.75 5.53 -8.51
N GLY A 29 0.31 5.56 -9.30
CA GLY A 29 1.55 4.85 -9.01
C GLY A 29 2.56 5.70 -8.25
N TYR A 30 3.61 5.04 -7.82
CA TYR A 30 4.76 5.66 -7.16
C TYR A 30 5.57 6.53 -8.13
N GLY A 31 6.15 7.58 -7.61
CA GLY A 31 7.11 8.40 -8.32
C GLY A 31 6.59 9.78 -8.66
N LEU A 32 7.31 10.46 -9.55
CA LEU A 32 6.99 11.83 -9.92
C LEU A 32 5.69 11.87 -10.74
N ARG A 33 4.77 12.73 -10.30
CA ARG A 33 3.47 12.94 -10.96
C ARG A 33 3.30 14.42 -11.27
N ILE A 34 2.58 14.72 -12.35
CA ILE A 34 2.27 16.09 -12.76
C ILE A 34 0.79 16.31 -12.51
N ASP A 35 0.48 17.35 -11.72
CA ASP A 35 -0.91 17.76 -11.50
C ASP A 35 -1.51 18.22 -12.84
N PRO A 36 -2.62 17.62 -13.29
CA PRO A 36 -3.21 17.96 -14.59
C PRO A 36 -3.80 19.37 -14.63
N ILE A 37 -4.16 19.94 -13.48
CA ILE A 37 -4.77 21.28 -13.39
C ILE A 37 -3.70 22.34 -13.24
N TYR A 38 -2.84 22.22 -12.23
CA TYR A 38 -1.85 23.24 -11.89
C TYR A 38 -0.49 23.03 -12.56
N LYS A 39 -0.28 21.89 -13.23
CA LYS A 39 1.01 21.54 -13.89
C LYS A 39 2.19 21.48 -12.92
N THR A 40 1.92 21.38 -11.62
CA THR A 40 2.97 21.24 -10.61
C THR A 40 3.45 19.79 -10.53
N ARG A 41 4.72 19.63 -10.21
CA ARG A 41 5.31 18.31 -9.99
C ARG A 41 5.14 17.92 -8.53
N LYS A 42 4.68 16.69 -8.30
CA LYS A 42 4.55 16.13 -6.96
C LYS A 42 5.10 14.70 -6.95
N PHE A 43 5.97 14.41 -5.99
CA PHE A 43 6.48 13.06 -5.81
C PHE A 43 5.48 12.26 -4.97
N HIS A 44 4.98 11.16 -5.52
CA HIS A 44 4.05 10.27 -4.84
C HIS A 44 4.84 9.13 -4.18
N GLU A 45 4.88 9.12 -2.85
CA GLU A 45 5.71 8.21 -2.05
C GLU A 45 5.13 6.81 -1.92
N GLY A 46 3.97 6.57 -2.48
CA GLY A 46 3.28 5.28 -2.41
C GLY A 46 2.44 5.04 -3.64
N MET A 47 1.45 4.17 -3.48
CA MET A 47 0.53 3.80 -4.53
C MET A 47 -0.89 3.92 -4.01
N ASP A 48 -1.79 4.49 -4.83
CA ASP A 48 -3.19 4.67 -4.48
C ASP A 48 -4.06 3.62 -5.17
N PHE A 49 -4.99 3.07 -4.40
CA PHE A 49 -6.02 2.14 -4.89
C PHE A 49 -7.39 2.75 -4.63
N ALA A 50 -8.13 3.07 -5.68
CA ALA A 50 -9.50 3.56 -5.56
C ALA A 50 -10.42 2.41 -5.14
N ALA A 51 -11.14 2.61 -4.05
CA ALA A 51 -12.05 1.60 -3.52
C ALA A 51 -13.09 2.28 -2.63
N ASP A 52 -14.25 1.66 -2.53
CA ASP A 52 -15.32 2.19 -1.68
C ASP A 52 -14.93 2.12 -0.20
N ILE A 53 -15.48 3.05 0.59
CA ILE A 53 -15.32 3.02 2.05
C ILE A 53 -15.85 1.67 2.55
N GLY A 54 -15.04 1.01 3.39
CA GLY A 54 -15.38 -0.29 3.94
C GLY A 54 -14.78 -1.48 3.19
N THR A 55 -14.09 -1.25 2.07
CA THR A 55 -13.37 -2.32 1.38
C THR A 55 -12.26 -2.87 2.27
N PRO A 56 -12.12 -4.21 2.41
CA PRO A 56 -11.07 -4.77 3.26
C PRO A 56 -9.67 -4.45 2.78
N VAL A 57 -8.79 -4.16 3.74
CA VAL A 57 -7.36 -3.94 3.53
C VAL A 57 -6.59 -5.10 4.15
N TYR A 58 -5.67 -5.67 3.40
CA TYR A 58 -4.90 -6.85 3.79
C TYR A 58 -3.43 -6.50 3.96
N VAL A 59 -2.80 -7.06 5.00
CA VAL A 59 -1.35 -6.92 5.17
C VAL A 59 -0.63 -7.68 4.06
N THR A 60 0.42 -7.07 3.53
CA THR A 60 1.07 -7.55 2.30
C THR A 60 2.22 -8.54 2.55
N GLY A 61 2.67 -8.66 3.78
CA GLY A 61 3.68 -9.63 4.23
C GLY A 61 3.54 -9.86 5.72
N ASN A 62 4.14 -10.93 6.22
CA ASN A 62 4.16 -11.20 7.65
C ASN A 62 4.90 -10.09 8.38
N GLY A 63 4.46 -9.75 9.59
CA GLY A 63 5.13 -8.72 10.37
C GLY A 63 4.46 -8.44 11.70
N THR A 64 4.84 -7.32 12.28
CA THR A 64 4.31 -6.83 13.56
C THR A 64 3.80 -5.41 13.38
N VAL A 65 2.62 -5.13 13.93
CA VAL A 65 2.04 -3.79 13.92
C VAL A 65 2.85 -2.89 14.84
N VAL A 66 3.40 -1.80 14.31
CA VAL A 66 4.24 -0.87 15.08
C VAL A 66 3.60 0.50 15.25
N GLU A 67 2.59 0.85 14.46
CA GLU A 67 1.89 2.13 14.58
C GLU A 67 0.44 1.94 14.17
N THR A 68 -0.50 2.50 14.94
CA THR A 68 -1.92 2.58 14.60
C THR A 68 -2.47 3.91 15.09
N GLY A 69 -3.45 4.45 14.37
CA GLY A 69 -4.18 5.64 14.79
C GLY A 69 -4.08 6.78 13.79
N TRP A 70 -4.43 7.97 14.26
CA TRP A 70 -4.46 9.17 13.43
C TRP A 70 -3.05 9.75 13.25
N LYS A 71 -2.70 10.07 12.01
CA LYS A 71 -1.47 10.78 11.69
C LYS A 71 -1.80 11.90 10.71
N GLN A 72 -1.23 13.06 10.93
CA GLN A 72 -1.49 14.24 10.11
C GLN A 72 -1.19 13.95 8.64
N GLY A 73 -2.13 14.26 7.77
CA GLY A 73 -2.06 14.01 6.33
C GLY A 73 -2.53 12.60 5.93
N TYR A 74 -2.23 11.59 6.74
CA TYR A 74 -2.58 10.20 6.44
C TYR A 74 -3.94 9.77 6.97
N GLY A 75 -4.51 10.49 7.95
CA GLY A 75 -5.72 10.06 8.63
C GLY A 75 -5.47 8.81 9.48
N LYS A 76 -6.46 7.91 9.54
CA LYS A 76 -6.30 6.63 10.22
C LYS A 76 -5.31 5.78 9.46
N THR A 77 -4.23 5.36 10.12
CA THR A 77 -3.09 4.70 9.48
C THR A 77 -2.59 3.52 10.31
N ILE A 78 -2.02 2.54 9.60
CA ILE A 78 -1.35 1.38 10.18
C ILE A 78 0.04 1.29 9.57
N VAL A 79 1.06 1.03 10.40
CA VAL A 79 2.41 0.70 9.92
C VAL A 79 2.77 -0.69 10.42
N ILE A 80 3.23 -1.52 9.50
CA ILE A 80 3.69 -2.89 9.79
C ILE A 80 5.21 -2.94 9.60
N ASN A 81 5.92 -3.49 10.59
CA ASN A 81 7.34 -3.80 10.45
C ASN A 81 7.47 -5.27 10.07
N HIS A 82 7.99 -5.52 8.88
CA HIS A 82 8.15 -6.87 8.33
C HIS A 82 9.51 -7.50 8.68
N GLY A 83 10.41 -6.73 9.32
CA GLY A 83 11.79 -7.15 9.47
C GLY A 83 12.56 -6.99 8.15
N TYR A 84 13.81 -7.43 8.17
CA TYR A 84 14.69 -7.40 6.98
C TYR A 84 14.81 -6.01 6.32
N GLY A 85 14.49 -4.95 7.06
CA GLY A 85 14.53 -3.56 6.58
C GLY A 85 13.22 -3.06 5.98
N TYR A 86 12.15 -3.86 5.94
CA TYR A 86 10.89 -3.49 5.30
C TYR A 86 9.83 -3.05 6.29
N LYS A 87 9.14 -1.97 5.95
CA LYS A 87 7.90 -1.53 6.59
C LYS A 87 6.88 -1.21 5.51
N THR A 88 5.60 -1.35 5.83
CA THR A 88 4.51 -0.92 4.96
C THR A 88 3.55 -0.02 5.74
N ARG A 89 2.97 0.95 5.04
CA ARG A 89 2.00 1.90 5.60
C ARG A 89 0.70 1.83 4.81
N TYR A 90 -0.40 1.84 5.54
CA TYR A 90 -1.77 1.77 5.01
C TYR A 90 -2.52 2.97 5.56
N ALA A 91 -2.94 3.91 4.71
CA ALA A 91 -3.44 5.21 5.15
C ALA A 91 -4.85 5.51 4.61
N HIS A 92 -5.45 6.58 5.14
CA HIS A 92 -6.80 7.07 4.86
C HIS A 92 -7.89 6.06 5.22
N LEU A 93 -7.63 5.18 6.20
CA LEU A 93 -8.53 4.12 6.61
C LEU A 93 -9.77 4.67 7.30
N SER A 94 -10.89 3.95 7.19
CA SER A 94 -12.10 4.21 7.97
C SER A 94 -12.10 3.43 9.29
N HIS A 95 -11.43 2.28 9.32
CA HIS A 95 -11.39 1.40 10.49
C HIS A 95 -10.04 0.70 10.58
N ILE A 96 -9.55 0.55 11.82
CA ILE A 96 -8.32 -0.18 12.14
C ILE A 96 -8.71 -1.39 12.97
N SER A 97 -8.40 -2.61 12.48
CA SER A 97 -8.79 -3.87 13.12
C SER A 97 -7.68 -4.50 13.95
N VAL A 98 -6.51 -3.90 13.99
CA VAL A 98 -5.33 -4.43 14.68
C VAL A 98 -4.80 -3.42 15.69
N ARG A 99 -3.91 -3.86 16.58
CA ARG A 99 -3.31 -2.98 17.60
C ARG A 99 -1.78 -3.11 17.58
N ASN A 100 -1.13 -2.10 18.14
CA ASN A 100 0.33 -2.09 18.24
C ASN A 100 0.83 -3.34 18.96
N GLY A 101 1.88 -3.96 18.41
CA GLY A 101 2.46 -5.17 18.94
C GLY A 101 1.85 -6.45 18.41
N GLN A 102 0.72 -6.38 17.70
CA GLN A 102 0.07 -7.56 17.15
C GLN A 102 0.90 -8.13 15.99
N LYS A 103 1.07 -9.44 15.98
CA LYS A 103 1.68 -10.15 14.85
C LYS A 103 0.63 -10.46 13.81
N VAL A 104 0.96 -10.22 12.54
CA VAL A 104 0.05 -10.42 11.41
C VAL A 104 0.71 -11.29 10.34
N ILE A 105 -0.12 -12.00 9.60
CA ILE A 105 0.30 -12.92 8.53
C ILE A 105 -0.20 -12.37 7.20
N ARG A 106 0.64 -12.43 6.15
CA ARG A 106 0.29 -11.98 4.80
C ARG A 106 -1.13 -12.41 4.42
N GLY A 107 -1.94 -11.47 3.94
CA GLY A 107 -3.32 -11.71 3.55
C GLY A 107 -4.34 -11.56 4.67
N GLU A 108 -3.90 -11.33 5.91
CA GLU A 108 -4.80 -11.07 7.03
C GLU A 108 -5.42 -9.68 6.89
N GLU A 109 -6.73 -9.56 7.14
CA GLU A 109 -7.41 -8.27 7.11
C GLU A 109 -6.98 -7.43 8.31
N ILE A 110 -6.55 -6.19 8.06
CA ILE A 110 -6.03 -5.30 9.10
C ILE A 110 -6.86 -4.02 9.26
N GLY A 111 -7.73 -3.72 8.32
CA GLY A 111 -8.56 -2.52 8.38
C GLY A 111 -9.46 -2.40 7.18
N LEU A 112 -10.11 -1.24 7.05
CA LEU A 112 -11.04 -0.95 5.96
C LEU A 112 -10.68 0.36 5.29
N VAL A 113 -10.85 0.42 3.96
CA VAL A 113 -10.64 1.62 3.17
C VAL A 113 -11.55 2.74 3.65
N GLY A 114 -11.06 3.96 3.63
CA GLY A 114 -11.80 5.14 4.02
C GLY A 114 -11.47 6.34 3.14
N ASN A 115 -11.67 7.51 3.75
CA ASN A 115 -11.39 8.80 3.11
C ASN A 115 -10.93 9.78 4.19
N THR A 116 -10.22 9.29 5.22
CA THR A 116 -9.77 10.10 6.36
C THR A 116 -8.46 10.79 6.06
N GLY A 117 -8.19 11.88 6.76
CA GLY A 117 -7.01 12.69 6.54
C GLY A 117 -7.11 13.54 5.28
N LYS A 118 -5.97 13.85 4.67
CA LYS A 118 -5.91 14.64 3.43
C LYS A 118 -6.19 13.73 2.24
N SER A 119 -7.45 13.67 1.80
CA SER A 119 -7.90 12.79 0.74
C SER A 119 -9.01 13.45 -0.07
N THR A 120 -8.97 13.27 -1.39
CA THR A 120 -9.96 13.85 -2.32
C THR A 120 -11.08 12.87 -2.69
N GLY A 121 -11.02 11.64 -2.23
CA GLY A 121 -12.02 10.62 -2.48
C GLY A 121 -11.63 9.30 -1.84
N PRO A 122 -12.57 8.35 -1.68
CA PRO A 122 -12.27 7.07 -1.03
C PRO A 122 -11.17 6.31 -1.76
N HIS A 123 -10.11 5.99 -1.04
CA HIS A 123 -8.97 5.24 -1.57
C HIS A 123 -8.10 4.72 -0.44
N LEU A 124 -7.24 3.77 -0.77
CA LEU A 124 -6.14 3.35 0.08
C LEU A 124 -4.85 3.94 -0.46
N HIS A 125 -4.10 4.62 0.39
CA HIS A 125 -2.72 5.02 0.10
C HIS A 125 -1.80 4.00 0.78
N TYR A 126 -0.93 3.36 0.00
CA TYR A 126 -0.07 2.27 0.43
C TYR A 126 1.38 2.60 0.14
N GLU A 127 2.25 2.47 1.15
CA GLU A 127 3.68 2.74 1.02
C GLU A 127 4.51 1.51 1.36
N VAL A 128 5.56 1.27 0.60
CA VAL A 128 6.64 0.36 0.95
C VAL A 128 7.86 1.19 1.32
N ILE A 129 8.44 0.90 2.46
CA ILE A 129 9.62 1.60 2.98
C ILE A 129 10.72 0.56 3.22
N TYR A 130 11.84 0.70 2.53
CA TYR A 130 12.98 -0.19 2.66
C TYR A 130 14.17 0.56 3.23
N LYS A 131 14.65 0.12 4.39
CA LYS A 131 15.78 0.75 5.10
C LYS A 131 15.60 2.26 5.23
N GLY A 132 14.38 2.68 5.60
CA GLY A 132 14.03 4.07 5.82
C GLY A 132 13.72 4.88 4.57
N LYS A 133 13.76 4.29 3.38
CA LYS A 133 13.48 4.98 2.12
C LYS A 133 12.26 4.40 1.45
N HIS A 134 11.40 5.27 0.93
CA HIS A 134 10.24 4.85 0.14
C HIS A 134 10.69 4.16 -1.14
N ASP A 135 9.99 3.10 -1.52
CA ASP A 135 10.26 2.34 -2.74
C ASP A 135 8.95 2.09 -3.49
N ASN A 136 9.03 1.76 -4.76
CA ASN A 136 7.87 1.52 -5.59
C ASN A 136 7.20 0.18 -5.22
N PRO A 137 5.93 0.20 -4.72
CA PRO A 137 5.25 -1.03 -4.31
C PRO A 137 5.12 -2.07 -5.42
N ILE A 138 5.02 -1.66 -6.69
CA ILE A 138 4.86 -2.58 -7.82
C ILE A 138 6.03 -3.54 -7.93
N ASN A 139 7.23 -3.13 -7.50
CA ASN A 139 8.43 -3.96 -7.56
C ASN A 139 8.33 -5.25 -6.74
N TYR A 140 7.31 -5.37 -5.86
CA TYR A 140 7.20 -6.47 -4.91
C TYR A 140 6.02 -7.41 -5.19
N TYR A 141 5.14 -7.12 -6.15
CA TYR A 141 3.88 -7.86 -6.36
C TYR A 141 4.03 -9.18 -7.12
N PHE A 142 5.13 -9.89 -6.92
CA PHE A 142 5.44 -11.11 -7.69
C PHE A 142 4.63 -12.35 -7.31
N PHE A 143 3.92 -12.34 -6.16
CA PHE A 143 3.00 -13.43 -5.81
C PHE A 143 1.57 -13.18 -6.27
N ASP A 144 1.28 -11.98 -6.72
CA ASP A 144 -0.09 -11.51 -6.96
C ASP A 144 -0.34 -11.21 -8.44
N LEU A 145 0.70 -10.95 -9.19
CA LEU A 145 0.60 -10.54 -10.60
C LEU A 145 1.40 -11.45 -11.52
N SER A 146 0.78 -11.82 -12.65
CA SER A 146 1.52 -12.41 -13.77
C SER A 146 2.40 -11.33 -14.42
N PRO A 147 3.42 -11.70 -15.24
CA PRO A 147 4.21 -10.71 -15.97
C PRO A 147 3.36 -9.78 -16.85
N ALA A 148 2.32 -10.31 -17.49
CA ALA A 148 1.41 -9.49 -18.32
C ALA A 148 0.61 -8.50 -17.46
N ASP A 149 0.10 -8.93 -16.30
CA ASP A 149 -0.62 -8.07 -15.36
C ASP A 149 0.30 -7.03 -14.74
N TYR A 150 1.55 -7.38 -14.48
CA TYR A 150 2.56 -6.46 -13.98
C TYR A 150 2.76 -5.28 -14.95
N ASP A 151 2.99 -5.58 -16.23
CA ASP A 151 3.15 -4.56 -17.26
C ASP A 151 1.89 -3.70 -17.40
N ARG A 152 0.71 -4.33 -17.36
CA ARG A 152 -0.56 -3.63 -17.44
C ARG A 152 -0.78 -2.70 -16.26
N MET A 153 -0.45 -3.12 -15.06
CA MET A 153 -0.56 -2.29 -13.86
C MET A 153 0.35 -1.06 -13.96
N ILE A 154 1.58 -1.23 -14.43
CA ILE A 154 2.50 -0.11 -14.64
C ILE A 154 1.88 0.91 -15.60
N GLN A 155 1.32 0.47 -16.72
CA GLN A 155 0.68 1.35 -17.71
C GLN A 155 -0.52 2.08 -17.10
N ILE A 156 -1.38 1.39 -16.38
CA ILE A 156 -2.55 2.00 -15.72
C ILE A 156 -2.09 3.05 -14.70
N ALA A 157 -1.12 2.72 -13.86
CA ALA A 157 -0.63 3.62 -12.81
C ALA A 157 0.01 4.89 -13.39
N GLU A 158 0.74 4.75 -14.50
CA GLU A 158 1.35 5.90 -15.17
C GLU A 158 0.32 6.78 -15.89
N ASN A 159 -0.66 6.15 -16.54
CA ASN A 159 -1.64 6.87 -17.36
C ASN A 159 -2.72 7.55 -16.54
N GLN A 160 -3.08 6.99 -15.38
CA GLN A 160 -4.08 7.61 -14.49
C GLN A 160 -3.59 8.94 -13.92
N GLY A 161 -2.32 9.02 -13.51
CA GLY A 161 -1.67 10.27 -13.13
C GLY A 161 -2.28 11.04 -11.97
N ARG A 162 -3.43 10.64 -11.45
CA ARG A 162 -4.19 11.37 -10.43
C ARG A 162 -3.83 10.91 -9.03
N VAL A 163 -3.14 11.76 -8.30
CA VAL A 163 -2.85 11.55 -6.88
C VAL A 163 -4.06 12.00 -6.07
N MET A 164 -4.60 11.12 -5.21
CA MET A 164 -5.83 11.34 -4.44
C MET A 164 -5.57 11.86 -3.03
N ASP A 165 -4.33 11.92 -2.63
CA ASP A 165 -3.94 12.39 -1.30
C ASP A 165 -3.12 13.68 -1.31
#